data_815e3a00282da19f164b39d7fef31438
#
_entry.id   815e3a00282da19f164b39d7fef31438
#
_cell.length_a   1.000
_cell.length_b   1.000
_cell.length_c   1.000
_cell.angle_alpha   90.00
_cell.angle_beta   90.00
_cell.angle_gamma   90.00
#
_symmetry.space_group_name_H-M   'P 1'
#
loop_
_entity.id
_entity.type
_entity.pdbx_description
1 polymer ?
#
loop_
_entity_poly.entity_id
_entity_poly.type
_entity_poly.pdbx_seq_one_letter_code
_entity_poly.pdbx_strand_id
1 'polypeptide(L)'
;MSTSGGVQENGVFSRFVKNRKAMVVAVCVAVVVALVVAIIGVSAYRSHAAHQARSEFDMAQSAASGAYTSLADAISGGEQLYADSEGKVADDDSSRADLRAALDEGAALTMPAAQSGTTRELADGAQSLNDSAGVFTSAAEKIDTASTQVRSAMTSHSKDLMVTARDTLKAEVDKAIKVLSDTTGKVSDDATRTTAQKTVDEATALIGQADALSGETADPFDEMSAKLTEMTGQMKAAAQKVSDSHAAWKKAEEARVAASEPAAPQPDYSQGYSEPSYSGGVSEPSYSSGGSAPAPSAPAPSGGDEYTWELDVNTDSDLCGHGDTQGNTTGGYC
;
A
#
# COMPACT_ATOMS: atom_id res chain seq x y z
N MET A 1 -23.37 -49.87 -55.20
CA MET A 1 -22.34 -48.86 -54.94
C MET A 1 -22.89 -47.91 -53.86
N SER A 2 -22.47 -48.13 -52.69
CA SER A 2 -22.90 -47.36 -51.51
C SER A 2 -21.92 -46.22 -51.28
N THR A 3 -22.41 -45.00 -51.12
CA THR A 3 -21.61 -43.88 -50.59
C THR A 3 -22.24 -43.39 -49.29
N SER A 4 -21.54 -43.75 -48.25
CA SER A 4 -21.76 -43.29 -46.88
C SER A 4 -21.24 -41.86 -46.78
N GLY A 5 -22.13 -40.91 -46.47
CA GLY A 5 -21.77 -39.53 -46.09
C GLY A 5 -21.79 -39.38 -44.57
N GLY A 6 -20.62 -39.38 -43.97
CA GLY A 6 -20.48 -39.10 -42.54
C GLY A 6 -20.80 -37.65 -42.23
N VAL A 7 -21.75 -37.44 -41.36
CA VAL A 7 -22.02 -36.14 -40.72
C VAL A 7 -21.03 -35.93 -39.61
N GLN A 8 -20.18 -34.96 -39.77
CA GLN A 8 -19.19 -34.52 -38.77
C GLN A 8 -19.88 -33.55 -37.81
N GLU A 9 -20.31 -34.04 -36.65
CA GLU A 9 -20.74 -33.22 -35.55
C GLU A 9 -19.51 -32.55 -34.91
N ASN A 10 -19.26 -31.35 -35.34
CA ASN A 10 -18.19 -30.55 -34.75
C ASN A 10 -18.65 -29.89 -33.44
N GLY A 11 -17.91 -30.21 -32.39
CA GLY A 11 -17.98 -29.70 -31.06
C GLY A 11 -18.00 -28.19 -30.91
N VAL A 12 -19.16 -27.68 -30.56
CA VAL A 12 -19.38 -26.32 -30.09
C VAL A 12 -19.60 -26.26 -28.56
N PHE A 13 -19.60 -27.43 -27.89
CA PHE A 13 -19.99 -27.53 -26.47
C PHE A 13 -18.87 -27.32 -25.44
N SER A 14 -17.65 -26.96 -25.83
CA SER A 14 -16.50 -26.99 -24.91
C SER A 14 -16.07 -25.64 -24.31
N ARG A 15 -16.80 -24.53 -24.49
CA ARG A 15 -16.40 -23.22 -23.95
C ARG A 15 -17.32 -22.62 -22.86
N PHE A 16 -18.30 -23.37 -22.34
CA PHE A 16 -19.31 -22.82 -21.43
C PHE A 16 -19.10 -23.12 -19.93
N VAL A 17 -17.99 -23.71 -19.49
CA VAL A 17 -17.84 -24.19 -18.10
C VAL A 17 -17.09 -23.21 -17.19
N LYS A 18 -16.65 -22.05 -17.63
CA LYS A 18 -15.79 -21.16 -16.81
C LYS A 18 -16.49 -20.01 -16.06
N ASN A 19 -17.82 -19.84 -16.17
CA ASN A 19 -18.52 -18.77 -15.46
C ASN A 19 -19.74 -19.28 -14.69
N ARG A 20 -19.52 -19.98 -13.55
CA ARG A 20 -20.62 -20.46 -12.67
C ARG A 20 -21.50 -19.30 -12.16
N LYS A 21 -20.96 -18.10 -11.94
CA LYS A 21 -21.73 -16.92 -11.51
C LYS A 21 -22.61 -16.34 -12.62
N ALA A 22 -22.11 -16.24 -13.83
CA ALA A 22 -22.88 -15.78 -15.00
C ALA A 22 -24.00 -16.78 -15.38
N MET A 23 -23.81 -18.09 -15.13
CA MET A 23 -24.81 -19.10 -15.42
C MET A 23 -25.99 -19.05 -14.41
N VAL A 24 -25.75 -18.71 -13.16
CA VAL A 24 -26.82 -18.53 -12.16
C VAL A 24 -27.67 -17.29 -12.50
N VAL A 25 -27.07 -16.18 -12.90
CA VAL A 25 -27.78 -14.96 -13.33
C VAL A 25 -28.57 -15.23 -14.63
N ALA A 26 -28.01 -15.91 -15.61
CA ALA A 26 -28.71 -16.25 -16.84
C ALA A 26 -29.89 -17.21 -16.62
N VAL A 27 -29.78 -18.14 -15.66
CA VAL A 27 -30.87 -19.05 -15.30
C VAL A 27 -31.98 -18.29 -14.57
N CYS A 28 -31.68 -17.35 -13.65
CA CYS A 28 -32.68 -16.52 -13.01
C CYS A 28 -33.43 -15.61 -14.02
N VAL A 29 -32.72 -15.00 -14.97
CA VAL A 29 -33.31 -14.17 -16.04
C VAL A 29 -34.19 -15.03 -16.97
N ALA A 30 -33.74 -16.23 -17.33
CA ALA A 30 -34.54 -17.14 -18.18
C ALA A 30 -35.81 -17.64 -17.47
N VAL A 31 -35.75 -17.88 -16.16
CA VAL A 31 -36.94 -18.26 -15.36
C VAL A 31 -37.94 -17.12 -15.27
N VAL A 32 -37.47 -15.89 -15.08
CA VAL A 32 -38.34 -14.69 -15.04
C VAL A 32 -38.99 -14.44 -16.42
N VAL A 33 -38.26 -14.56 -17.50
CA VAL A 33 -38.78 -14.40 -18.86
C VAL A 33 -39.77 -15.53 -19.23
N ALA A 34 -39.50 -16.78 -18.84
CA ALA A 34 -40.43 -17.90 -19.08
C ALA A 34 -41.74 -17.75 -18.30
N LEU A 35 -41.69 -17.18 -17.08
CA LEU A 35 -42.91 -16.86 -16.32
C LEU A 35 -43.71 -15.75 -16.96
N VAL A 36 -43.09 -14.70 -17.51
CA VAL A 36 -43.78 -13.60 -18.21
C VAL A 36 -44.47 -14.09 -19.48
N VAL A 37 -43.85 -15.00 -20.23
CA VAL A 37 -44.47 -15.55 -21.48
C VAL A 37 -45.60 -16.52 -21.18
N ALA A 38 -45.57 -17.24 -20.04
CA ALA A 38 -46.67 -18.13 -19.62
C ALA A 38 -47.97 -17.34 -19.23
N ILE A 39 -47.85 -16.07 -18.84
CA ILE A 39 -48.95 -15.23 -18.39
C ILE A 39 -49.80 -14.70 -19.56
N ILE A 40 -49.27 -14.60 -20.76
CA ILE A 40 -49.93 -13.96 -21.91
C ILE A 40 -50.93 -14.91 -22.67
N GLY A 41 -51.00 -16.19 -22.35
CA GLY A 41 -51.58 -17.20 -23.21
C GLY A 41 -52.98 -17.73 -23.00
N VAL A 42 -53.72 -17.40 -21.93
CA VAL A 42 -55.02 -18.06 -21.65
C VAL A 42 -56.15 -17.15 -21.22
N SER A 43 -56.93 -16.72 -22.13
CA SER A 43 -58.25 -16.07 -21.87
C SER A 43 -59.41 -16.97 -22.26
N ALA A 44 -59.70 -17.97 -21.50
CA ALA A 44 -61.00 -18.70 -21.60
C ALA A 44 -61.26 -19.59 -20.38
N TYR A 45 -62.17 -19.28 -19.61
CA TYR A 45 -62.94 -20.02 -18.59
C TYR A 45 -63.14 -19.22 -17.29
N ARG A 46 -64.30 -18.60 -17.19
CA ARG A 46 -64.69 -17.68 -16.11
C ARG A 46 -64.68 -18.29 -14.70
N SER A 47 -64.76 -19.60 -14.52
CA SER A 47 -64.70 -20.27 -13.20
C SER A 47 -63.27 -20.57 -12.73
N HIS A 48 -62.29 -20.68 -13.61
CA HIS A 48 -60.89 -20.85 -13.30
C HIS A 48 -60.11 -19.54 -13.11
N ALA A 49 -60.64 -18.42 -13.66
CA ALA A 49 -59.98 -17.14 -13.67
C ALA A 49 -59.62 -16.61 -12.27
N ALA A 50 -60.48 -16.81 -11.27
CA ALA A 50 -60.21 -16.32 -9.90
C ALA A 50 -59.09 -17.13 -9.19
N HIS A 51 -59.06 -18.44 -9.40
CA HIS A 51 -58.00 -19.29 -8.86
C HIS A 51 -56.64 -19.05 -9.57
N GLN A 52 -56.70 -18.82 -10.88
CA GLN A 52 -55.48 -18.50 -11.64
C GLN A 52 -54.93 -17.12 -11.25
N ALA A 53 -55.73 -16.06 -11.20
CA ALA A 53 -55.29 -14.75 -10.79
C ALA A 53 -54.69 -14.71 -9.38
N ARG A 54 -55.21 -15.53 -8.47
CA ARG A 54 -54.66 -15.67 -7.11
C ARG A 54 -53.34 -16.38 -7.13
N SER A 55 -53.21 -17.48 -7.91
CA SER A 55 -51.94 -18.22 -8.06
C SER A 55 -50.87 -17.36 -8.73
N GLU A 56 -51.24 -16.59 -9.75
CA GLU A 56 -50.34 -15.64 -10.43
C GLU A 56 -49.87 -14.52 -9.48
N PHE A 57 -50.78 -13.98 -8.64
CA PHE A 57 -50.43 -13.01 -7.63
C PHE A 57 -49.50 -13.59 -6.56
N ASP A 58 -49.74 -14.79 -6.04
CA ASP A 58 -48.92 -15.47 -5.05
C ASP A 58 -47.51 -15.74 -5.61
N MET A 59 -47.40 -16.16 -6.89
CA MET A 59 -46.12 -16.36 -7.59
C MET A 59 -45.36 -15.04 -7.76
N ALA A 60 -46.06 -13.97 -8.20
CA ALA A 60 -45.47 -12.63 -8.35
C ALA A 60 -44.99 -12.06 -7.01
N GLN A 61 -45.79 -12.27 -5.93
CA GLN A 61 -45.41 -11.86 -4.58
C GLN A 61 -44.15 -12.60 -4.11
N SER A 62 -44.08 -13.91 -4.36
CA SER A 62 -42.89 -14.72 -4.01
C SER A 62 -41.66 -14.25 -4.80
N ALA A 63 -41.80 -13.97 -6.09
CA ALA A 63 -40.71 -13.48 -6.93
C ALA A 63 -40.23 -12.09 -6.46
N ALA A 64 -41.14 -11.16 -6.21
CA ALA A 64 -40.82 -9.83 -5.70
C ALA A 64 -40.14 -9.87 -4.32
N SER A 65 -40.63 -10.76 -3.43
CA SER A 65 -40.04 -10.95 -2.10
C SER A 65 -38.62 -11.54 -2.21
N GLY A 66 -38.40 -12.50 -3.09
CA GLY A 66 -37.08 -13.07 -3.35
C GLY A 66 -36.10 -12.03 -3.92
N ALA A 67 -36.54 -11.25 -4.89
CA ALA A 67 -35.72 -10.18 -5.48
C ALA A 67 -35.39 -9.08 -4.45
N TYR A 68 -36.35 -8.71 -3.60
CA TYR A 68 -36.14 -7.75 -2.52
C TYR A 68 -35.15 -8.25 -1.46
N THR A 69 -35.21 -9.53 -1.13
CA THR A 69 -34.21 -10.15 -0.22
C THR A 69 -32.81 -10.12 -0.83
N SER A 70 -32.69 -10.45 -2.11
CA SER A 70 -31.41 -10.38 -2.83
C SER A 70 -30.85 -8.97 -2.87
N LEU A 71 -31.74 -7.96 -3.05
CA LEU A 71 -31.34 -6.55 -2.99
C LEU A 71 -30.87 -6.16 -1.58
N ALA A 72 -31.56 -6.60 -0.53
CA ALA A 72 -31.15 -6.33 0.85
C ALA A 72 -29.80 -6.95 1.18
N ASP A 73 -29.54 -8.16 0.70
CA ASP A 73 -28.23 -8.82 0.85
C ASP A 73 -27.13 -8.06 0.07
N ALA A 74 -27.42 -7.61 -1.14
CA ALA A 74 -26.49 -6.81 -1.94
C ALA A 74 -26.17 -5.46 -1.26
N ILE A 75 -27.18 -4.79 -0.70
CA ILE A 75 -26.98 -3.55 0.07
C ILE A 75 -26.09 -3.81 1.27
N SER A 76 -26.38 -4.83 2.08
CA SER A 76 -25.58 -5.14 3.26
C SER A 76 -24.11 -5.44 2.92
N GLY A 77 -23.87 -6.26 1.88
CA GLY A 77 -22.53 -6.56 1.40
C GLY A 77 -21.81 -5.36 0.82
N GLY A 78 -22.53 -4.50 0.11
CA GLY A 78 -22.01 -3.26 -0.46
C GLY A 78 -21.65 -2.22 0.61
N GLU A 79 -22.47 -2.05 1.64
CA GLU A 79 -22.17 -1.15 2.78
C GLU A 79 -20.93 -1.59 3.54
N GLN A 80 -20.78 -2.90 3.78
CA GLN A 80 -19.57 -3.43 4.40
C GLN A 80 -18.35 -3.14 3.53
N LEU A 81 -18.42 -3.43 2.24
CA LEU A 81 -17.31 -3.15 1.31
C LEU A 81 -16.98 -1.66 1.23
N TYR A 82 -18.02 -0.78 1.22
CA TYR A 82 -17.83 0.66 1.23
C TYR A 82 -17.03 1.12 2.45
N ALA A 83 -17.37 0.60 3.64
CA ALA A 83 -16.62 0.88 4.87
C ALA A 83 -15.20 0.31 4.82
N ASP A 84 -15.04 -0.95 4.38
CA ASP A 84 -13.73 -1.63 4.33
C ASP A 84 -12.76 -1.05 3.29
N SER A 85 -13.29 -0.35 2.28
CA SER A 85 -12.51 0.27 1.20
C SER A 85 -11.98 1.66 1.54
N GLU A 86 -12.28 2.20 2.71
CA GLU A 86 -11.81 3.53 3.12
C GLU A 86 -10.28 3.56 3.22
N GLY A 87 -9.66 4.52 2.51
CA GLY A 87 -8.19 4.64 2.44
C GLY A 87 -7.48 3.51 1.67
N LYS A 88 -8.24 2.61 1.01
CA LYS A 88 -7.68 1.48 0.23
C LYS A 88 -7.89 1.61 -1.28
N VAL A 89 -8.41 2.74 -1.74
CA VAL A 89 -8.50 3.12 -3.14
C VAL A 89 -7.78 4.44 -3.34
N ALA A 90 -7.35 4.72 -4.56
CA ALA A 90 -6.71 6.00 -4.87
C ALA A 90 -7.69 7.17 -4.65
N ASP A 91 -7.17 8.33 -4.24
CA ASP A 91 -8.00 9.51 -3.88
C ASP A 91 -8.82 10.03 -5.07
N ASP A 92 -8.37 9.82 -6.29
CA ASP A 92 -9.01 10.23 -7.54
C ASP A 92 -9.93 9.15 -8.14
N ASP A 93 -10.06 7.98 -7.49
CA ASP A 93 -10.91 6.89 -7.95
C ASP A 93 -12.38 7.11 -7.57
N SER A 94 -13.28 7.05 -8.56
CA SER A 94 -14.72 7.29 -8.37
C SER A 94 -15.49 6.05 -7.89
N SER A 95 -14.88 4.87 -7.87
CA SER A 95 -15.60 3.61 -7.64
C SER A 95 -16.36 3.57 -6.31
N ARG A 96 -15.80 4.16 -5.24
CA ARG A 96 -16.49 4.29 -3.95
C ARG A 96 -17.71 5.21 -4.04
N ALA A 97 -17.61 6.32 -4.79
CA ALA A 97 -18.76 7.23 -4.99
C ALA A 97 -19.86 6.55 -5.79
N ASP A 98 -19.49 5.76 -6.81
CA ASP A 98 -20.44 5.01 -7.63
C ASP A 98 -21.13 3.90 -6.82
N LEU A 99 -20.38 3.20 -5.95
CA LEU A 99 -20.95 2.23 -5.02
C LEU A 99 -21.93 2.92 -4.04
N ARG A 100 -21.57 4.07 -3.48
CA ARG A 100 -22.44 4.82 -2.58
C ARG A 100 -23.73 5.23 -3.27
N ALA A 101 -23.64 5.74 -4.50
CA ALA A 101 -24.82 6.11 -5.29
C ALA A 101 -25.74 4.91 -5.57
N ALA A 102 -25.16 3.74 -5.90
CA ALA A 102 -25.92 2.51 -6.13
C ALA A 102 -26.60 2.02 -4.83
N LEU A 103 -25.92 2.11 -3.68
CA LEU A 103 -26.48 1.77 -2.38
C LEU A 103 -27.63 2.70 -2.00
N ASP A 104 -27.50 4.00 -2.20
CA ASP A 104 -28.54 4.99 -1.90
C ASP A 104 -29.77 4.79 -2.82
N GLU A 105 -29.57 4.47 -4.12
CA GLU A 105 -30.64 4.11 -5.05
C GLU A 105 -31.35 2.83 -4.59
N GLY A 106 -30.62 1.79 -4.24
CA GLY A 106 -31.18 0.52 -3.77
C GLY A 106 -31.97 0.65 -2.46
N ALA A 107 -31.42 1.41 -1.50
CA ALA A 107 -32.04 1.64 -0.19
C ALA A 107 -33.35 2.44 -0.26
N ALA A 108 -33.55 3.25 -1.32
CA ALA A 108 -34.79 3.99 -1.54
C ALA A 108 -35.93 3.11 -2.04
N LEU A 109 -35.68 1.89 -2.49
CA LEU A 109 -36.69 0.99 -3.02
C LEU A 109 -37.46 0.31 -1.88
N THR A 110 -38.78 0.24 -2.02
CA THR A 110 -39.69 -0.35 -1.03
C THR A 110 -40.56 -1.41 -1.66
N MET A 111 -40.85 -2.47 -0.92
CA MET A 111 -41.77 -3.51 -1.34
C MET A 111 -43.18 -2.93 -1.47
N PRO A 112 -43.91 -3.15 -2.60
CA PRO A 112 -45.29 -2.76 -2.72
C PRO A 112 -46.18 -3.40 -1.66
N ALA A 113 -47.18 -2.70 -1.19
CA ALA A 113 -48.13 -3.25 -0.24
C ALA A 113 -48.93 -4.42 -0.86
N ALA A 114 -49.15 -5.48 -0.08
CA ALA A 114 -49.96 -6.61 -0.51
C ALA A 114 -51.37 -6.15 -0.84
N GLN A 115 -51.84 -6.48 -2.03
CA GLN A 115 -53.19 -6.16 -2.48
C GLN A 115 -54.14 -7.36 -2.28
N SER A 116 -55.37 -7.09 -1.90
CA SER A 116 -56.45 -8.08 -1.82
C SER A 116 -57.67 -7.51 -2.48
N GLY A 117 -58.36 -8.25 -3.37
CA GLY A 117 -59.46 -7.71 -4.07
C GLY A 117 -60.05 -8.62 -5.16
N THR A 118 -60.65 -8.00 -6.15
CA THR A 118 -61.23 -8.66 -7.32
C THR A 118 -60.11 -9.31 -8.21
N THR A 119 -60.54 -10.23 -9.09
CA THR A 119 -59.65 -10.89 -10.05
C THR A 119 -58.80 -9.88 -10.87
N ARG A 120 -59.37 -8.72 -11.19
CA ARG A 120 -58.70 -7.66 -11.93
C ARG A 120 -57.62 -6.98 -11.07
N GLU A 121 -57.98 -6.64 -9.85
CA GLU A 121 -57.04 -6.01 -8.89
C GLU A 121 -55.87 -6.95 -8.56
N LEU A 122 -56.11 -8.28 -8.45
CA LEU A 122 -55.06 -9.27 -8.29
C LEU A 122 -54.14 -9.38 -9.52
N ALA A 123 -54.69 -9.30 -10.73
CA ALA A 123 -53.89 -9.31 -11.95
C ALA A 123 -53.04 -8.04 -12.09
N ASP A 124 -53.62 -6.86 -11.82
CA ASP A 124 -52.89 -5.57 -11.85
C ASP A 124 -51.80 -5.57 -10.72
N GLY A 125 -52.12 -6.14 -9.54
CA GLY A 125 -51.17 -6.32 -8.45
C GLY A 125 -50.02 -7.28 -8.80
N ALA A 126 -50.29 -8.38 -9.46
CA ALA A 126 -49.28 -9.33 -9.94
C ALA A 126 -48.30 -8.68 -10.94
N GLN A 127 -48.86 -7.87 -11.85
CA GLN A 127 -48.02 -7.12 -12.80
C GLN A 127 -47.14 -6.11 -12.05
N SER A 128 -47.68 -5.32 -11.13
CA SER A 128 -46.90 -4.37 -10.32
C SER A 128 -45.82 -5.03 -9.49
N LEU A 129 -46.06 -6.22 -8.94
CA LEU A 129 -45.08 -7.02 -8.20
C LEU A 129 -43.96 -7.54 -9.13
N ASN A 130 -44.31 -7.99 -10.34
CA ASN A 130 -43.31 -8.43 -11.32
C ASN A 130 -42.43 -7.27 -11.80
N ASP A 131 -43.03 -6.09 -12.04
CA ASP A 131 -42.29 -4.88 -12.38
C ASP A 131 -41.33 -4.48 -11.24
N SER A 132 -41.78 -4.56 -10.00
CA SER A 132 -40.96 -4.30 -8.82
C SER A 132 -39.82 -5.32 -8.64
N ALA A 133 -40.09 -6.59 -8.91
CA ALA A 133 -39.04 -7.64 -8.90
C ALA A 133 -37.95 -7.33 -9.90
N GLY A 134 -38.32 -6.86 -11.10
CA GLY A 134 -37.35 -6.42 -12.11
C GLY A 134 -36.51 -5.23 -11.64
N VAL A 135 -37.12 -4.24 -10.99
CA VAL A 135 -36.40 -3.09 -10.42
C VAL A 135 -35.46 -3.50 -9.31
N PHE A 136 -35.87 -4.37 -8.39
CA PHE A 136 -35.03 -4.86 -7.30
C PHE A 136 -33.83 -5.66 -7.82
N THR A 137 -34.06 -6.52 -8.81
CA THR A 137 -32.97 -7.29 -9.45
C THR A 137 -31.96 -6.34 -10.12
N SER A 138 -32.45 -5.34 -10.86
CA SER A 138 -31.56 -4.38 -11.54
C SER A 138 -30.77 -3.53 -10.53
N ALA A 139 -31.37 -3.15 -9.41
CA ALA A 139 -30.65 -2.43 -8.35
C ALA A 139 -29.59 -3.29 -7.68
N ALA A 140 -29.88 -4.56 -7.40
CA ALA A 140 -28.89 -5.51 -6.87
C ALA A 140 -27.71 -5.71 -7.83
N GLU A 141 -27.97 -5.86 -9.12
CA GLU A 141 -26.93 -5.99 -10.17
C GLU A 141 -26.04 -4.73 -10.27
N LYS A 142 -26.62 -3.54 -10.12
CA LYS A 142 -25.85 -2.28 -10.07
C LYS A 142 -24.89 -2.26 -8.88
N ILE A 143 -25.39 -2.63 -7.68
CA ILE A 143 -24.57 -2.70 -6.46
C ILE A 143 -23.44 -3.72 -6.63
N ASP A 144 -23.72 -4.89 -7.18
CA ASP A 144 -22.70 -5.93 -7.43
C ASP A 144 -21.63 -5.46 -8.42
N THR A 145 -22.07 -4.75 -9.47
CA THR A 145 -21.16 -4.15 -10.46
C THR A 145 -20.25 -3.12 -9.81
N ALA A 146 -20.83 -2.16 -9.07
CA ALA A 146 -20.06 -1.14 -8.37
C ALA A 146 -19.13 -1.75 -7.29
N SER A 147 -19.58 -2.78 -6.58
CA SER A 147 -18.77 -3.52 -5.63
C SER A 147 -17.56 -4.20 -6.28
N THR A 148 -17.73 -4.72 -7.48
CA THR A 148 -16.64 -5.32 -8.25
C THR A 148 -15.63 -4.26 -8.68
N GLN A 149 -16.10 -3.07 -9.06
CA GLN A 149 -15.23 -1.94 -9.40
C GLN A 149 -14.40 -1.49 -8.19
N VAL A 150 -15.02 -1.35 -7.01
CA VAL A 150 -14.29 -1.01 -5.76
C VAL A 150 -13.21 -2.05 -5.45
N ARG A 151 -13.51 -3.35 -5.52
CA ARG A 151 -12.49 -4.41 -5.29
C ARG A 151 -11.35 -4.33 -6.29
N SER A 152 -11.65 -4.04 -7.56
CA SER A 152 -10.65 -3.85 -8.59
C SER A 152 -9.77 -2.63 -8.31
N ALA A 153 -10.37 -1.51 -7.90
CA ALA A 153 -9.67 -0.29 -7.53
C ALA A 153 -8.75 -0.51 -6.31
N MET A 154 -9.24 -1.21 -5.27
CA MET A 154 -8.42 -1.60 -4.12
C MET A 154 -7.20 -2.43 -4.54
N THR A 155 -7.41 -3.43 -5.40
CA THR A 155 -6.31 -4.28 -5.89
C THR A 155 -5.30 -3.47 -6.69
N SER A 156 -5.76 -2.55 -7.54
CA SER A 156 -4.88 -1.66 -8.31
C SER A 156 -4.06 -0.76 -7.39
N HIS A 157 -4.71 -0.12 -6.43
CA HIS A 157 -4.06 0.77 -5.47
C HIS A 157 -2.99 0.03 -4.63
N SER A 158 -3.32 -1.14 -4.08
CA SER A 158 -2.37 -1.98 -3.33
C SER A 158 -1.17 -2.40 -4.19
N LYS A 159 -1.40 -2.70 -5.47
CA LYS A 159 -0.33 -3.01 -6.42
C LYS A 159 0.57 -1.80 -6.65
N ASP A 160 0.02 -0.61 -6.81
CA ASP A 160 0.79 0.63 -7.02
C ASP A 160 1.62 0.99 -5.77
N LEU A 161 1.06 0.80 -4.58
CA LEU A 161 1.81 0.94 -3.32
C LEU A 161 2.96 -0.06 -3.22
N MET A 162 2.74 -1.31 -3.58
CA MET A 162 3.80 -2.33 -3.62
C MET A 162 4.90 -1.95 -4.62
N VAL A 163 4.54 -1.49 -5.82
CA VAL A 163 5.51 -1.04 -6.83
C VAL A 163 6.34 0.12 -6.30
N THR A 164 5.70 1.10 -5.65
CA THR A 164 6.38 2.25 -5.03
C THR A 164 7.35 1.80 -3.92
N ALA A 165 6.93 0.88 -3.05
CA ALA A 165 7.79 0.33 -2.00
C ALA A 165 8.97 -0.45 -2.58
N ARG A 166 8.75 -1.24 -3.65
CA ARG A 166 9.80 -1.97 -4.38
C ARG A 166 10.83 -1.01 -4.99
N ASP A 167 10.39 0.03 -5.66
CA ASP A 167 11.28 1.00 -6.30
C ASP A 167 12.09 1.79 -5.25
N THR A 168 11.47 2.10 -4.11
CA THR A 168 12.15 2.69 -2.96
C THR A 168 13.23 1.75 -2.41
N LEU A 169 12.94 0.47 -2.21
CA LEU A 169 13.92 -0.52 -1.76
C LEU A 169 15.07 -0.65 -2.76
N LYS A 170 14.77 -0.70 -4.06
CA LYS A 170 15.77 -0.76 -5.12
C LYS A 170 16.74 0.42 -5.06
N ALA A 171 16.24 1.63 -4.88
CA ALA A 171 17.06 2.82 -4.73
C ALA A 171 17.97 2.74 -3.48
N GLU A 172 17.48 2.19 -2.35
CA GLU A 172 18.31 2.00 -1.16
C GLU A 172 19.36 0.89 -1.34
N VAL A 173 19.04 -0.18 -2.08
CA VAL A 173 20.02 -1.22 -2.46
C VAL A 173 21.16 -0.60 -3.28
N ASP A 174 20.84 0.21 -4.29
CA ASP A 174 21.84 0.88 -5.12
C ASP A 174 22.77 1.78 -4.28
N LYS A 175 22.19 2.55 -3.33
CA LYS A 175 22.97 3.37 -2.38
C LYS A 175 23.87 2.52 -1.49
N ALA A 176 23.36 1.41 -0.96
CA ALA A 176 24.13 0.51 -0.10
C ALA A 176 25.28 -0.16 -0.86
N ILE A 177 25.08 -0.58 -2.09
CA ILE A 177 26.13 -1.13 -2.98
C ILE A 177 27.23 -0.09 -3.19
N LYS A 178 26.86 1.18 -3.42
CA LYS A 178 27.83 2.26 -3.55
C LYS A 178 28.65 2.45 -2.27
N VAL A 179 28.00 2.51 -1.10
CA VAL A 179 28.66 2.60 0.20
C VAL A 179 29.63 1.42 0.42
N LEU A 180 29.22 0.19 0.12
CA LEU A 180 30.05 -0.98 0.20
C LEU A 180 31.27 -0.92 -0.72
N SER A 181 31.10 -0.40 -1.94
CA SER A 181 32.20 -0.20 -2.89
C SER A 181 33.21 0.83 -2.39
N ASP A 182 32.72 2.01 -1.96
CA ASP A 182 33.54 3.15 -1.55
C ASP A 182 34.33 2.88 -0.27
N THR A 183 33.83 1.97 0.58
CA THR A 183 34.41 1.63 1.89
C THR A 183 35.25 0.35 1.89
N THR A 184 35.59 -0.21 0.72
CA THR A 184 36.39 -1.44 0.63
C THR A 184 37.77 -1.26 1.29
N GLY A 185 38.04 -2.07 2.30
CA GLY A 185 39.30 -2.01 3.09
C GLY A 185 39.44 -0.74 3.94
N LYS A 186 38.36 0.04 4.12
CA LYS A 186 38.38 1.33 4.81
C LYS A 186 37.30 1.40 5.90
N VAL A 187 37.08 0.33 6.62
CA VAL A 187 36.17 0.25 7.77
C VAL A 187 36.93 -0.22 9.02
N SER A 188 36.48 0.19 10.17
CA SER A 188 37.05 -0.27 11.45
C SER A 188 36.57 -1.67 11.85
N ASP A 189 35.42 -2.12 11.28
CA ASP A 189 34.81 -3.42 11.54
C ASP A 189 34.26 -4.00 10.24
N ASP A 190 34.91 -5.01 9.69
CA ASP A 190 34.50 -5.71 8.46
C ASP A 190 33.20 -6.50 8.62
N ALA A 191 32.78 -6.85 9.84
CA ALA A 191 31.53 -7.53 10.07
C ALA A 191 30.32 -6.65 9.67
N THR A 192 30.46 -5.31 9.76
CA THR A 192 29.41 -4.36 9.31
C THR A 192 29.19 -4.46 7.80
N ARG A 193 30.26 -4.59 7.01
CA ARG A 193 30.19 -4.76 5.56
C ARG A 193 29.60 -6.11 5.17
N THR A 194 30.01 -7.18 5.85
CA THR A 194 29.48 -8.53 5.62
C THR A 194 27.96 -8.57 5.89
N THR A 195 27.53 -7.94 6.98
CA THR A 195 26.11 -7.83 7.31
C THR A 195 25.35 -7.02 6.27
N ALA A 196 25.88 -5.87 5.84
CA ALA A 196 25.24 -5.03 4.83
C ALA A 196 25.15 -5.76 3.48
N GLN A 197 26.19 -6.52 3.06
CA GLN A 197 26.13 -7.32 1.84
C GLN A 197 25.01 -8.37 1.92
N LYS A 198 24.89 -9.08 3.04
CA LYS A 198 23.81 -10.04 3.25
C LYS A 198 22.43 -9.37 3.15
N THR A 199 22.28 -8.19 3.72
CA THR A 199 21.02 -7.43 3.62
C THR A 199 20.73 -7.01 2.16
N VAL A 200 21.76 -6.65 1.37
CA VAL A 200 21.63 -6.38 -0.07
C VAL A 200 21.13 -7.61 -0.83
N ASP A 201 21.68 -8.79 -0.52
CA ASP A 201 21.30 -10.04 -1.18
C ASP A 201 19.82 -10.41 -0.84
N GLU A 202 19.44 -10.28 0.43
CA GLU A 202 18.06 -10.50 0.89
C GLU A 202 17.07 -9.51 0.26
N ALA A 203 17.43 -8.24 0.19
CA ALA A 203 16.61 -7.20 -0.46
C ALA A 203 16.44 -7.46 -1.96
N THR A 204 17.51 -7.87 -2.64
CA THR A 204 17.46 -8.21 -4.07
C THR A 204 16.55 -9.41 -4.33
N ALA A 205 16.61 -10.43 -3.46
CA ALA A 205 15.71 -11.58 -3.54
C ALA A 205 14.24 -11.18 -3.32
N LEU A 206 13.97 -10.28 -2.36
CA LEU A 206 12.62 -9.78 -2.08
C LEU A 206 12.07 -8.93 -3.23
N ILE A 207 12.88 -8.10 -3.87
CA ILE A 207 12.52 -7.37 -5.09
C ILE A 207 12.11 -8.35 -6.19
N GLY A 208 12.87 -9.43 -6.40
CA GLY A 208 12.54 -10.47 -7.37
C GLY A 208 11.21 -11.18 -7.06
N GLN A 209 10.88 -11.39 -5.78
CA GLN A 209 9.58 -11.93 -5.38
C GLN A 209 8.44 -10.94 -5.69
N ALA A 210 8.65 -9.65 -5.44
CA ALA A 210 7.67 -8.61 -5.75
C ALA A 210 7.42 -8.49 -7.26
N ASP A 211 8.45 -8.60 -8.09
CA ASP A 211 8.33 -8.57 -9.57
C ASP A 211 7.56 -9.77 -10.11
N ALA A 212 7.65 -10.93 -9.45
CA ALA A 212 6.94 -12.15 -9.83
C ALA A 212 5.51 -12.21 -9.26
N LEU A 213 5.13 -11.30 -8.35
CA LEU A 213 3.85 -11.35 -7.68
C LEU A 213 2.71 -11.00 -8.64
N SER A 214 1.69 -11.86 -8.63
CA SER A 214 0.43 -11.66 -9.37
C SER A 214 -0.74 -12.08 -8.49
N GLY A 215 -1.88 -11.41 -8.63
CA GLY A 215 -3.07 -11.71 -7.84
C GLY A 215 -4.27 -10.93 -8.34
N GLU A 216 -5.46 -11.40 -7.96
CA GLU A 216 -6.75 -10.77 -8.25
C GLU A 216 -7.31 -10.01 -7.03
N THR A 217 -6.63 -10.07 -5.88
CA THR A 217 -7.02 -9.43 -4.62
C THR A 217 -5.93 -8.53 -4.09
N ALA A 218 -6.27 -7.59 -3.21
CA ALA A 218 -5.36 -6.61 -2.64
C ALA A 218 -4.34 -7.23 -1.65
N ASP A 219 -4.77 -8.19 -0.84
CA ASP A 219 -4.02 -8.72 0.30
C ASP A 219 -2.56 -9.14 -0.02
N PRO A 220 -2.27 -9.91 -1.11
CA PRO A 220 -0.90 -10.29 -1.43
C PRO A 220 0.02 -9.09 -1.71
N PHE A 221 -0.52 -8.02 -2.31
CA PHE A 221 0.22 -6.81 -2.61
C PHE A 221 0.48 -5.98 -1.36
N ASP A 222 -0.50 -5.91 -0.43
CA ASP A 222 -0.36 -5.22 0.85
C ASP A 222 0.70 -5.91 1.73
N GLU A 223 0.66 -7.24 1.83
CA GLU A 223 1.67 -8.00 2.56
C GLU A 223 3.08 -7.80 1.96
N MET A 224 3.20 -7.81 0.64
CA MET A 224 4.47 -7.59 -0.03
C MET A 224 4.98 -6.16 0.19
N SER A 225 4.11 -5.16 0.09
CA SER A 225 4.43 -3.76 0.35
C SER A 225 4.97 -3.55 1.76
N ALA A 226 4.36 -4.18 2.76
CA ALA A 226 4.83 -4.14 4.14
C ALA A 226 6.25 -4.74 4.29
N LYS A 227 6.51 -5.92 3.68
CA LYS A 227 7.83 -6.57 3.70
C LYS A 227 8.91 -5.71 3.02
N LEU A 228 8.58 -5.09 1.88
CA LEU A 228 9.48 -4.20 1.15
C LEU A 228 9.82 -2.95 1.97
N THR A 229 8.84 -2.39 2.67
CA THR A 229 9.03 -1.24 3.55
C THR A 229 9.90 -1.58 4.76
N GLU A 230 9.68 -2.71 5.39
CA GLU A 230 10.52 -3.21 6.49
C GLU A 230 11.97 -3.43 6.02
N MET A 231 12.15 -4.11 4.89
CA MET A 231 13.48 -4.35 4.30
C MET A 231 14.19 -3.04 3.94
N THR A 232 13.45 -2.02 3.49
CA THR A 232 13.99 -0.67 3.24
C THR A 232 14.58 -0.07 4.53
N GLY A 233 13.89 -0.23 5.66
CA GLY A 233 14.40 0.20 6.97
C GLY A 233 15.67 -0.55 7.38
N GLN A 234 15.70 -1.87 7.20
CA GLN A 234 16.86 -2.70 7.50
C GLN A 234 18.06 -2.33 6.61
N MET A 235 17.84 -2.05 5.33
CA MET A 235 18.86 -1.62 4.37
C MET A 235 19.50 -0.30 4.79
N LYS A 236 18.67 0.71 5.13
CA LYS A 236 19.17 2.00 5.62
C LYS A 236 20.02 1.84 6.88
N ALA A 237 19.55 1.03 7.83
CA ALA A 237 20.29 0.77 9.07
C ALA A 237 21.63 0.03 8.81
N ALA A 238 21.65 -0.90 7.89
CA ALA A 238 22.88 -1.62 7.52
C ALA A 238 23.88 -0.69 6.83
N ALA A 239 23.44 0.12 5.88
CA ALA A 239 24.28 1.11 5.19
C ALA A 239 24.85 2.16 6.16
N GLN A 240 24.05 2.62 7.12
CA GLN A 240 24.48 3.55 8.17
C GLN A 240 25.61 2.95 9.03
N LYS A 241 25.48 1.70 9.47
CA LYS A 241 26.53 1.02 10.24
C LYS A 241 27.84 0.94 9.49
N VAL A 242 27.81 0.68 8.17
CA VAL A 242 29.02 0.70 7.34
C VAL A 242 29.63 2.10 7.29
N SER A 243 28.79 3.14 7.12
CA SER A 243 29.22 4.53 7.10
C SER A 243 29.86 4.95 8.43
N ASP A 244 29.28 4.56 9.56
CA ASP A 244 29.81 4.83 10.90
C ASP A 244 31.15 4.12 11.12
N SER A 245 31.25 2.87 10.69
CA SER A 245 32.51 2.09 10.72
C SER A 245 33.59 2.72 9.85
N HIS A 246 33.24 3.26 8.67
CA HIS A 246 34.14 3.99 7.81
C HIS A 246 34.62 5.30 8.47
N ALA A 247 33.72 6.06 9.08
CA ALA A 247 34.06 7.29 9.80
C ALA A 247 35.04 7.01 10.97
N ALA A 248 34.81 5.94 11.71
CA ALA A 248 35.72 5.49 12.77
C ALA A 248 37.10 5.10 12.23
N TRP A 249 37.14 4.37 11.12
CA TRP A 249 38.41 4.02 10.43
C TRP A 249 39.16 5.27 9.99
N LYS A 250 38.47 6.23 9.34
CA LYS A 250 39.09 7.48 8.88
C LYS A 250 39.71 8.26 10.05
N LYS A 251 39.00 8.39 11.17
CA LYS A 251 39.52 9.03 12.38
C LYS A 251 40.77 8.33 12.95
N ALA A 252 40.75 7.00 12.95
CA ALA A 252 41.92 6.21 13.40
C ALA A 252 43.11 6.39 12.45
N GLU A 253 42.90 6.44 11.15
CA GLU A 253 43.95 6.63 10.14
C GLU A 253 44.54 8.05 10.23
N GLU A 254 43.74 9.08 10.43
CA GLU A 254 44.20 10.47 10.66
C GLU A 254 45.07 10.55 11.93
N ALA A 255 44.65 9.90 13.02
CA ALA A 255 45.45 9.83 14.24
C ALA A 255 46.76 9.08 14.03
N ARG A 256 46.79 8.00 13.23
CA ARG A 256 47.99 7.24 12.88
C ARG A 256 48.98 8.08 12.05
N VAL A 257 48.47 8.85 11.08
CA VAL A 257 49.29 9.75 10.26
C VAL A 257 49.86 10.85 11.14
N ALA A 258 49.07 11.50 12.00
CA ALA A 258 49.55 12.53 12.90
C ALA A 258 50.63 12.02 13.88
N ALA A 259 50.50 10.78 14.36
CA ALA A 259 51.52 10.14 15.22
C ALA A 259 52.80 9.73 14.49
N SER A 260 52.76 9.56 13.15
CA SER A 260 53.90 9.20 12.31
C SER A 260 54.67 10.42 11.79
N GLU A 261 54.14 11.63 11.95
CA GLU A 261 54.84 12.84 11.59
C GLU A 261 56.09 13.02 12.50
N PRO A 262 57.32 13.11 11.98
CA PRO A 262 58.49 13.27 12.81
C PRO A 262 58.37 14.51 13.65
N ALA A 263 58.52 14.40 14.97
CA ALA A 263 58.61 15.56 15.84
C ALA A 263 59.63 16.53 15.25
N ALA A 264 59.15 17.75 14.96
CA ALA A 264 60.05 18.81 14.47
C ALA A 264 61.29 18.83 15.37
N PRO A 265 62.52 18.90 14.78
CA PRO A 265 63.74 18.88 15.58
C PRO A 265 63.63 20.01 16.62
N GLN A 266 63.57 19.60 17.90
CA GLN A 266 63.63 20.58 18.97
C GLN A 266 64.93 21.37 18.81
N PRO A 267 64.93 22.67 18.76
CA PRO A 267 66.15 23.48 18.73
C PRO A 267 66.97 23.07 19.98
N ASP A 268 68.15 22.49 19.71
CA ASP A 268 69.14 22.15 20.72
C ASP A 268 69.67 23.43 21.38
N TYR A 269 69.05 23.85 22.49
CA TYR A 269 69.53 24.97 23.28
C TYR A 269 70.72 24.62 24.18
N SER A 270 71.46 23.53 23.91
CA SER A 270 72.67 23.14 24.63
C SER A 270 73.93 23.86 24.10
N GLN A 271 73.86 25.10 23.61
CA GLN A 271 75.03 25.91 23.43
C GLN A 271 75.27 26.77 24.68
N GLY A 272 76.22 26.28 25.47
CA GLY A 272 77.10 26.85 26.36
C GLY A 272 76.88 28.31 26.82
N TYR A 273 76.31 28.47 27.96
CA TYR A 273 76.62 29.59 28.81
C TYR A 273 77.65 29.13 29.84
N SER A 274 78.90 29.46 29.59
CA SER A 274 79.94 29.43 30.58
C SER A 274 79.58 30.42 31.69
N GLU A 275 79.20 29.94 32.87
CA GLU A 275 79.05 30.74 34.08
C GLU A 275 80.38 31.38 34.44
N PRO A 276 80.45 32.69 34.67
CA PRO A 276 81.54 33.25 35.42
C PRO A 276 81.34 32.93 36.91
N SER A 277 82.33 32.21 37.47
CA SER A 277 82.44 31.94 38.90
C SER A 277 82.50 33.27 39.68
N TYR A 278 81.49 33.58 40.49
CA TYR A 278 81.58 34.60 41.51
C TYR A 278 81.34 33.91 42.89
N SER A 279 82.42 33.77 43.58
CA SER A 279 82.40 33.37 45.02
C SER A 279 82.01 34.55 45.85
N GLY A 280 80.96 34.43 46.59
CA GLY A 280 80.58 35.43 47.56
C GLY A 280 79.40 34.90 48.42
N GLY A 281 79.72 34.40 49.56
CA GLY A 281 78.75 33.89 50.52
C GLY A 281 77.73 34.90 50.97
N VAL A 282 76.64 34.47 51.50
CA VAL A 282 76.08 34.83 52.81
C VAL A 282 74.67 34.28 52.96
N SER A 283 74.47 33.42 53.92
CA SER A 283 73.29 33.32 54.82
C SER A 283 71.91 32.96 54.16
N GLU A 284 71.46 31.76 54.61
CA GLU A 284 70.04 31.38 54.71
C GLU A 284 69.19 32.45 55.45
N PRO A 285 67.88 32.51 55.15
CA PRO A 285 66.94 31.87 56.02
C PRO A 285 65.90 30.97 55.36
N SER A 286 65.63 29.88 56.02
CA SER A 286 64.53 28.95 55.87
C SER A 286 63.18 29.68 55.94
N TYR A 287 62.35 29.41 54.96
CA TYR A 287 60.90 29.45 55.17
C TYR A 287 60.25 28.21 54.51
N SER A 288 59.75 27.38 55.38
CA SER A 288 58.76 26.33 55.12
C SER A 288 57.45 26.96 54.74
N SER A 289 56.77 26.45 53.83
CA SER A 289 55.36 26.03 53.79
C SER A 289 54.79 26.08 52.45
N GLY A 290 54.42 24.94 51.93
CA GLY A 290 53.01 24.57 51.75
C GLY A 290 52.28 25.41 50.73
N GLY A 291 52.25 24.90 49.51
CA GLY A 291 51.35 25.41 48.48
C GLY A 291 51.25 24.43 47.34
N SER A 292 50.32 23.52 47.47
CA SER A 292 49.93 22.65 46.36
C SER A 292 49.53 23.55 45.18
N ALA A 293 50.28 23.45 44.09
CA ALA A 293 49.87 24.04 42.81
C ALA A 293 48.60 23.33 42.33
N PRO A 294 47.57 24.05 41.91
CA PRO A 294 46.41 23.45 41.27
C PRO A 294 46.82 22.84 39.93
N ALA A 295 46.36 21.63 39.71
CA ALA A 295 46.49 20.97 38.42
C ALA A 295 45.90 21.84 37.30
N PRO A 296 46.50 21.87 36.12
CA PRO A 296 45.93 22.59 35.00
C PRO A 296 44.57 22.00 34.65
N SER A 297 43.55 22.83 34.66
CA SER A 297 42.20 22.51 34.22
C SER A 297 42.26 22.05 32.77
N ALA A 298 41.70 20.88 32.52
CA ALA A 298 41.42 20.42 31.18
C ALA A 298 40.63 21.49 30.39
N PRO A 299 40.97 21.78 29.15
CA PRO A 299 40.15 22.66 28.33
C PRO A 299 38.74 22.09 28.23
N ALA A 300 37.74 22.93 28.47
CA ALA A 300 36.36 22.62 28.22
C ALA A 300 36.16 22.22 26.75
N PRO A 301 35.34 21.22 26.45
CA PRO A 301 35.00 20.96 25.08
C PRO A 301 34.35 22.19 24.47
N SER A 302 35.03 22.82 23.53
CA SER A 302 34.44 23.86 22.68
C SER A 302 33.23 23.26 21.99
N GLY A 303 32.12 24.00 22.05
CA GLY A 303 30.83 23.59 21.57
C GLY A 303 30.91 22.88 20.23
N GLY A 304 30.33 21.69 20.21
CA GLY A 304 30.09 20.98 18.98
C GLY A 304 29.24 21.88 18.10
N ASP A 305 29.76 22.19 16.92
CA ASP A 305 28.93 22.59 15.82
C ASP A 305 27.93 21.44 15.63
N GLU A 306 26.70 21.72 15.95
CA GLU A 306 25.54 20.89 15.64
C GLU A 306 25.51 20.79 14.11
N TYR A 307 26.17 19.76 13.57
CA TYR A 307 26.01 19.40 12.17
C TYR A 307 24.58 18.92 12.04
N THR A 308 23.68 19.87 11.82
CA THR A 308 22.40 19.59 11.18
C THR A 308 22.72 19.05 9.80
N TRP A 309 22.55 17.75 9.62
CA TRP A 309 22.47 17.14 8.32
C TRP A 309 21.22 17.72 7.66
N GLU A 310 21.35 18.85 7.01
CA GLU A 310 20.43 19.18 5.94
C GLU A 310 20.58 18.04 4.93
N LEU A 311 19.54 17.19 4.88
CA LEU A 311 19.34 16.31 3.76
C LEU A 311 19.25 17.24 2.56
N ASP A 312 20.34 17.36 1.82
CA ASP A 312 20.31 17.90 0.48
C ASP A 312 19.54 16.84 -0.34
N VAL A 313 18.24 16.91 -0.22
CA VAL A 313 17.33 16.28 -1.16
C VAL A 313 17.53 17.09 -2.43
N ASN A 314 18.47 16.65 -3.25
CA ASN A 314 18.63 17.12 -4.61
C ASN A 314 17.33 16.76 -5.35
N THR A 315 16.32 17.58 -5.16
CA THR A 315 15.10 17.61 -5.94
C THR A 315 15.43 18.32 -7.25
N ASP A 316 16.18 17.63 -8.11
CA ASP A 316 16.13 17.87 -9.55
C ASP A 316 14.82 17.23 -10.07
N SER A 317 13.73 17.69 -9.54
CA SER A 317 12.40 17.56 -10.12
C SER A 317 11.78 18.95 -9.99
N ASP A 318 11.47 19.52 -11.14
CA ASP A 318 10.80 20.81 -11.32
C ASP A 318 9.44 20.82 -10.58
N LEU A 319 9.50 20.97 -9.25
CA LEU A 319 8.35 21.22 -8.40
C LEU A 319 8.24 22.73 -8.20
N CYS A 320 7.46 23.38 -9.04
CA CYS A 320 7.04 24.76 -8.82
C CYS A 320 5.96 24.77 -7.74
N GLY A 321 6.36 24.96 -6.48
CA GLY A 321 5.45 25.18 -5.36
C GLY A 321 5.26 26.69 -5.12
N HIS A 322 4.03 27.21 -5.27
CA HIS A 322 3.67 28.53 -4.73
C HIS A 322 3.03 28.30 -3.36
N GLY A 323 3.70 28.72 -2.30
CA GLY A 323 3.15 28.77 -0.95
C GLY A 323 2.45 30.09 -0.71
N ASP A 324 1.25 30.06 -0.13
CA ASP A 324 0.59 31.26 0.37
C ASP A 324 1.08 31.61 1.79
N THR A 325 0.81 32.82 2.22
CA THR A 325 1.22 33.35 3.53
C THR A 325 0.49 32.68 4.71
N GLN A 326 -0.33 31.65 4.49
CA GLN A 326 -1.09 30.91 5.50
C GLN A 326 -0.61 29.45 5.62
N GLY A 327 0.49 29.06 4.94
CA GLY A 327 1.09 27.73 5.12
C GLY A 327 0.46 26.61 4.29
N ASN A 328 -0.37 26.91 3.31
CA ASN A 328 -0.95 25.94 2.40
C ASN A 328 -0.08 25.84 1.14
N THR A 329 0.52 24.68 0.88
CA THR A 329 1.35 24.40 -0.31
C THR A 329 0.54 23.58 -1.31
N THR A 330 0.20 24.15 -2.44
CA THR A 330 -0.29 23.41 -3.61
C THR A 330 0.89 23.12 -4.53
N GLY A 331 1.32 21.85 -4.61
CA GLY A 331 2.34 21.39 -5.55
C GLY A 331 1.69 21.01 -6.89
N GLY A 332 2.19 21.57 -7.99
CA GLY A 332 1.86 21.18 -9.35
C GLY A 332 3.14 20.91 -10.13
N TYR A 333 3.09 19.95 -11.05
CA TYR A 333 4.18 19.74 -12.02
C TYR A 333 4.20 20.89 -13.01
N CYS A 334 5.38 21.42 -13.29
CA CYS A 334 5.62 22.39 -14.39
C CYS A 334 5.72 21.69 -15.74
#